data_eafceed31ea9ee678b5ac03b8d1b36c7
#
_entry.id   eafceed31ea9ee678b5ac03b8d1b36c7
#
_cell.length_a   1.000
_cell.length_b   1.000
_cell.length_c   1.000
_cell.angle_alpha   90.00
_cell.angle_beta   90.00
_cell.angle_gamma   90.00
#
_symmetry.space_group_name_H-M   'P 1'
#
loop_
_entity.id
_entity.type
_entity.pdbx_description
1 polymer ?
#
loop_
_entity_poly.entity_id
_entity_poly.type
_entity_poly.pdbx_seq_one_letter_code
_entity_poly.pdbx_strand_id
1 'polypeptide(L)'
;GFYTHWARYLGLLPQLELTTIIHLIDYINRSGTESKFAFLCSEQFMLDPETLAQLYYQIGSNSKAAKQLCFEVRESTATRFPDEFSEFCTTLKAKECEIGLKRVGESFSQLLDVQEMGLDYVKIDSAFMADIDFNPANHAFLRGFCSLAHTFGIKVYADGVKRSDHQALFIELGIDGVVSHMEVIEHLLDD
;
A
#
# COMPACT_ATOMS: atom_id res chain seq x y z
N GLY A 1 -13.88 4.04 8.24
CA GLY A 1 -15.23 4.52 8.53
C GLY A 1 -15.90 3.74 9.68
N PHE A 2 -17.12 4.12 10.06
CA PHE A 2 -17.87 3.54 11.20
C PHE A 2 -18.01 2.01 11.12
N TYR A 3 -18.30 1.48 9.93
CA TYR A 3 -18.49 0.04 9.71
C TYR A 3 -17.23 -0.80 9.90
N THR A 4 -16.06 -0.29 9.55
CA THR A 4 -14.80 -1.03 9.71
C THR A 4 -14.42 -1.23 11.17
N HIS A 5 -14.79 -0.29 12.05
CA HIS A 5 -14.60 -0.43 13.50
C HIS A 5 -15.41 -1.61 14.05
N TRP A 6 -16.69 -1.68 13.71
CA TRP A 6 -17.58 -2.76 14.14
C TRP A 6 -17.18 -4.11 13.53
N ALA A 7 -16.84 -4.14 12.25
CA ALA A 7 -16.37 -5.37 11.59
C ALA A 7 -15.12 -5.93 12.29
N ARG A 8 -14.19 -5.04 12.68
CA ARG A 8 -13.00 -5.43 13.44
C ARG A 8 -13.36 -6.01 14.81
N TYR A 9 -14.24 -5.35 15.55
CA TYR A 9 -14.68 -5.79 16.87
C TYR A 9 -15.38 -7.15 16.85
N LEU A 10 -16.17 -7.41 15.79
CA LEU A 10 -16.91 -8.65 15.59
C LEU A 10 -16.09 -9.75 14.92
N GLY A 11 -14.81 -9.53 14.59
CA GLY A 11 -13.99 -10.49 13.87
C GLY A 11 -14.40 -10.72 12.42
N LEU A 12 -15.20 -9.83 11.83
CA LEU A 12 -15.70 -9.94 10.45
C LEU A 12 -14.86 -9.18 9.42
N LEU A 13 -13.81 -8.48 9.88
CA LEU A 13 -13.00 -7.62 9.02
C LEU A 13 -12.28 -8.41 7.90
N PRO A 14 -11.67 -9.58 8.16
CA PRO A 14 -11.03 -10.38 7.10
C PRO A 14 -12.00 -10.76 5.98
N GLN A 15 -13.20 -11.24 6.31
CA GLN A 15 -14.21 -11.64 5.32
C GLN A 15 -14.75 -10.45 4.53
N LEU A 16 -14.90 -9.28 5.17
CA LEU A 16 -15.31 -8.05 4.50
C LEU A 16 -14.24 -7.58 3.50
N GLU A 17 -12.97 -7.63 3.90
CA GLU A 17 -11.84 -7.29 3.05
C GLU A 17 -11.73 -8.26 1.85
N LEU A 18 -11.83 -9.57 2.10
CA LEU A 18 -11.86 -10.58 1.04
C LEU A 18 -13.00 -10.35 0.04
N THR A 19 -14.22 -10.13 0.54
CA THR A 19 -15.39 -9.85 -0.30
C THR A 19 -15.16 -8.61 -1.17
N THR A 20 -14.57 -7.57 -0.61
CA THR A 20 -14.23 -6.35 -1.35
C THR A 20 -13.23 -6.62 -2.47
N ILE A 21 -12.19 -7.43 -2.19
CA ILE A 21 -11.20 -7.82 -3.19
C ILE A 21 -11.82 -8.65 -4.31
N ILE A 22 -12.70 -9.60 -3.97
CA ILE A 22 -13.44 -10.41 -4.97
C ILE A 22 -14.28 -9.52 -5.89
N HIS A 23 -15.02 -8.55 -5.33
CA HIS A 23 -15.77 -7.59 -6.13
C HIS A 23 -14.87 -6.72 -7.02
N LEU A 24 -13.68 -6.35 -6.52
CA LEU A 24 -12.70 -5.62 -7.31
C LEU A 24 -12.16 -6.46 -8.48
N ILE A 25 -11.86 -7.74 -8.24
CA ILE A 25 -11.47 -8.69 -9.30
C ILE A 25 -12.57 -8.79 -10.37
N ASP A 26 -13.81 -8.93 -9.95
CA ASP A 26 -14.96 -8.97 -10.86
C ASP A 26 -15.12 -7.67 -11.65
N TYR A 27 -14.91 -6.52 -11.03
CA TYR A 27 -14.93 -5.23 -11.70
C TYR A 27 -13.82 -5.14 -12.76
N ILE A 28 -12.59 -5.48 -12.40
CA ILE A 28 -11.44 -5.46 -13.32
C ILE A 28 -11.73 -6.35 -14.54
N ASN A 29 -12.21 -7.57 -14.30
CA ASN A 29 -12.50 -8.51 -15.38
C ASN A 29 -13.61 -8.03 -16.33
N ARG A 30 -14.62 -7.33 -15.80
CA ARG A 30 -15.75 -6.82 -16.60
C ARG A 30 -15.43 -5.52 -17.32
N SER A 31 -14.73 -4.59 -16.67
CA SER A 31 -14.45 -3.28 -17.24
C SER A 31 -13.34 -3.29 -18.28
N GLY A 32 -12.45 -4.30 -18.22
CA GLY A 32 -11.27 -4.37 -19.07
C GLY A 32 -10.26 -3.23 -18.79
N THR A 33 -10.37 -2.56 -17.65
CA THR A 33 -9.45 -1.47 -17.26
C THR A 33 -8.03 -1.98 -17.15
N GLU A 34 -7.06 -1.12 -17.45
CA GLU A 34 -5.63 -1.37 -17.25
C GLU A 34 -5.10 -0.67 -15.98
N SER A 35 -5.97 0.02 -15.25
CA SER A 35 -5.61 0.73 -14.03
C SER A 35 -5.21 -0.25 -12.93
N LYS A 36 -4.26 0.15 -12.09
CA LYS A 36 -3.88 -0.58 -10.88
C LYS A 36 -4.73 -0.13 -9.70
N PHE A 37 -5.03 -1.07 -8.82
CA PHE A 37 -5.87 -0.85 -7.65
C PHE A 37 -5.12 -1.27 -6.39
N ALA A 38 -4.88 -0.31 -5.50
CA ALA A 38 -4.23 -0.58 -4.23
C ALA A 38 -5.28 -0.87 -3.14
N PHE A 39 -5.09 -1.95 -2.43
CA PHE A 39 -5.94 -2.38 -1.33
C PHE A 39 -5.12 -2.47 -0.04
N LEU A 40 -5.53 -1.70 0.99
CA LEU A 40 -4.89 -1.75 2.30
C LEU A 40 -5.46 -2.92 3.12
N CYS A 41 -4.63 -3.93 3.33
CA CYS A 41 -4.94 -5.09 4.17
C CYS A 41 -4.80 -4.74 5.65
N SER A 42 -5.75 -5.21 6.46
CA SER A 42 -5.63 -5.15 7.91
C SER A 42 -4.68 -6.24 8.43
N GLU A 43 -4.17 -6.03 9.66
CA GLU A 43 -3.42 -7.05 10.39
C GLU A 43 -4.23 -8.35 10.51
N GLN A 44 -5.52 -8.24 10.86
CA GLN A 44 -6.40 -9.40 10.99
C GLN A 44 -6.53 -10.18 9.67
N PHE A 45 -6.60 -9.49 8.53
CA PHE A 45 -6.65 -10.12 7.22
C PHE A 45 -5.36 -10.89 6.91
N MET A 46 -4.21 -10.26 7.13
CA MET A 46 -2.90 -10.87 6.87
C MET A 46 -2.63 -12.10 7.75
N LEU A 47 -3.22 -12.14 8.93
CA LEU A 47 -3.01 -13.23 9.92
C LEU A 47 -4.11 -14.29 9.89
N ASP A 48 -5.11 -14.21 9.00
CA ASP A 48 -6.20 -15.19 8.92
C ASP A 48 -5.94 -16.22 7.80
N PRO A 49 -5.49 -17.43 8.13
CA PRO A 49 -5.10 -18.42 7.13
C PRO A 49 -6.25 -18.86 6.22
N GLU A 50 -7.47 -18.89 6.75
CA GLU A 50 -8.66 -19.31 5.98
C GLU A 50 -9.00 -18.27 4.91
N THR A 51 -9.02 -17.00 5.28
CA THR A 51 -9.22 -15.88 4.35
C THR A 51 -8.11 -15.81 3.30
N LEU A 52 -6.84 -15.98 3.71
CA LEU A 52 -5.71 -15.98 2.79
C LEU A 52 -5.77 -17.12 1.77
N ALA A 53 -6.16 -18.33 2.20
CA ALA A 53 -6.31 -19.45 1.28
C ALA A 53 -7.36 -19.16 0.19
N GLN A 54 -8.48 -18.54 0.57
CA GLN A 54 -9.52 -18.10 -0.37
C GLN A 54 -9.00 -16.98 -1.30
N LEU A 55 -8.29 -15.99 -0.76
CA LEU A 55 -7.67 -14.93 -1.54
C LEU A 55 -6.73 -15.51 -2.61
N TYR A 56 -5.83 -16.39 -2.21
CA TYR A 56 -4.83 -16.99 -3.10
C TYR A 56 -5.46 -17.84 -4.20
N TYR A 57 -6.57 -18.52 -3.90
CA TYR A 57 -7.36 -19.22 -4.90
C TYR A 57 -8.00 -18.26 -5.91
N GLN A 58 -8.64 -17.20 -5.43
CA GLN A 58 -9.30 -16.20 -6.28
C GLN A 58 -8.31 -15.49 -7.21
N ILE A 59 -7.17 -15.06 -6.69
CA ILE A 59 -6.13 -14.40 -7.48
C ILE A 59 -5.54 -15.39 -8.50
N GLY A 60 -5.26 -16.63 -8.08
CA GLY A 60 -4.71 -17.65 -8.97
C GLY A 60 -5.64 -18.02 -10.13
N SER A 61 -6.95 -17.93 -9.91
CA SER A 61 -7.98 -18.15 -10.94
C SER A 61 -8.19 -16.93 -11.86
N ASN A 62 -7.62 -15.76 -11.54
CA ASN A 62 -7.86 -14.48 -12.21
C ASN A 62 -6.54 -13.75 -12.52
N SER A 63 -5.61 -14.41 -13.19
CA SER A 63 -4.24 -13.91 -13.42
C SER A 63 -4.16 -12.54 -14.12
N LYS A 64 -5.14 -12.21 -14.98
CA LYS A 64 -5.22 -10.89 -15.60
C LYS A 64 -5.51 -9.78 -14.57
N ALA A 65 -6.45 -10.02 -13.68
CA ALA A 65 -6.78 -9.07 -12.61
C ALA A 65 -5.67 -9.00 -11.56
N ALA A 66 -4.97 -10.11 -11.29
CA ALA A 66 -3.86 -10.16 -10.34
C ALA A 66 -2.80 -9.09 -10.63
N LYS A 67 -2.41 -8.90 -11.89
CA LYS A 67 -1.43 -7.88 -12.33
C LYS A 67 -1.83 -6.45 -12.07
N GLN A 68 -3.12 -6.21 -11.80
CA GLN A 68 -3.67 -4.89 -11.52
C GLN A 68 -3.92 -4.67 -10.01
N LEU A 69 -3.71 -5.72 -9.19
CA LEU A 69 -3.87 -5.64 -7.76
C LEU A 69 -2.56 -5.31 -7.07
N CYS A 70 -2.63 -4.32 -6.18
CA CYS A 70 -1.53 -3.91 -5.32
C CYS A 70 -2.00 -4.10 -3.87
N PHE A 71 -1.34 -4.96 -3.12
CA PHE A 71 -1.66 -5.20 -1.72
C PHE A 71 -0.78 -4.34 -0.82
N GLU A 72 -1.40 -3.49 -0.01
CA GLU A 72 -0.70 -2.63 0.93
C GLU A 72 -0.83 -3.16 2.35
N VAL A 73 0.26 -3.15 3.09
CA VAL A 73 0.30 -3.44 4.52
C VAL A 73 0.94 -2.25 5.23
N ARG A 74 0.57 -1.99 6.48
CA ARG A 74 1.25 -0.96 7.27
C ARG A 74 2.63 -1.44 7.70
N GLU A 75 3.62 -0.54 7.71
CA GLU A 75 4.97 -0.82 8.23
C GLU A 75 4.92 -1.48 9.61
N SER A 76 4.10 -0.94 10.53
CA SER A 76 3.95 -1.48 11.90
C SER A 76 3.42 -2.91 11.94
N THR A 77 2.61 -3.32 10.98
CA THR A 77 2.13 -4.70 10.87
C THR A 77 3.23 -5.60 10.32
N ALA A 78 3.91 -5.18 9.27
CA ALA A 78 5.00 -5.93 8.65
C ALA A 78 6.18 -6.17 9.62
N THR A 79 6.53 -5.16 10.41
CA THR A 79 7.62 -5.26 11.41
C THR A 79 7.22 -6.08 12.64
N ARG A 80 5.95 -6.12 12.98
CA ARG A 80 5.43 -6.91 14.11
C ARG A 80 5.27 -8.39 13.77
N PHE A 81 5.00 -8.72 12.53
CA PHE A 81 4.75 -10.08 12.04
C PHE A 81 5.58 -10.33 10.77
N PRO A 82 6.93 -10.35 10.89
CA PRO A 82 7.82 -10.37 9.73
C PRO A 82 7.73 -11.68 8.93
N ASP A 83 7.57 -12.82 9.60
CA ASP A 83 7.49 -14.13 8.95
C ASP A 83 6.20 -14.27 8.13
N GLU A 84 5.06 -13.90 8.74
CA GLU A 84 3.75 -13.94 8.07
C GLU A 84 3.69 -12.93 6.92
N PHE A 85 4.31 -11.76 7.11
CA PHE A 85 4.40 -10.77 6.04
C PHE A 85 5.27 -11.26 4.88
N SER A 86 6.39 -11.93 5.17
CA SER A 86 7.26 -12.53 4.15
C SER A 86 6.53 -13.60 3.33
N GLU A 87 5.79 -14.49 3.98
CA GLU A 87 4.96 -15.51 3.31
C GLU A 87 3.88 -14.86 2.45
N PHE A 88 3.20 -13.84 2.97
CA PHE A 88 2.18 -13.07 2.25
C PHE A 88 2.77 -12.43 0.98
N CYS A 89 3.91 -11.75 1.09
CA CYS A 89 4.61 -11.15 -0.04
C CYS A 89 4.99 -12.20 -1.08
N THR A 90 5.69 -13.26 -0.67
CA THR A 90 6.16 -14.32 -1.57
C THR A 90 5.01 -14.93 -2.35
N THR A 91 3.89 -15.23 -1.68
CA THR A 91 2.72 -15.86 -2.30
C THR A 91 2.05 -14.94 -3.31
N LEU A 92 1.89 -13.66 -3.00
CA LEU A 92 1.27 -12.68 -3.89
C LEU A 92 2.17 -12.31 -5.07
N LYS A 93 3.48 -12.18 -4.84
CA LYS A 93 4.46 -11.95 -5.92
C LYS A 93 4.49 -13.10 -6.92
N ALA A 94 4.40 -14.35 -6.47
CA ALA A 94 4.29 -15.53 -7.35
C ALA A 94 3.02 -15.51 -8.22
N LYS A 95 2.03 -14.69 -7.86
CA LYS A 95 0.79 -14.45 -8.63
C LYS A 95 0.80 -13.12 -9.41
N GLU A 96 1.96 -12.49 -9.52
CA GLU A 96 2.19 -11.25 -10.26
C GLU A 96 1.43 -10.02 -9.68
N CYS A 97 1.05 -10.06 -8.39
CA CYS A 97 0.54 -8.90 -7.67
C CYS A 97 1.67 -7.96 -7.24
N GLU A 98 1.36 -6.69 -7.06
CA GLU A 98 2.27 -5.72 -6.44
C GLU A 98 2.07 -5.67 -4.93
N ILE A 99 3.15 -5.37 -4.22
CA ILE A 99 3.17 -5.24 -2.75
C ILE A 99 3.72 -3.87 -2.38
N GLY A 100 2.98 -3.17 -1.52
CA GLY A 100 3.37 -1.89 -0.96
C GLY A 100 3.36 -1.86 0.56
N LEU A 101 4.26 -1.07 1.14
CA LEU A 101 4.16 -0.68 2.54
C LEU A 101 3.57 0.71 2.68
N LYS A 102 2.70 0.88 3.66
CA LYS A 102 2.08 2.18 3.98
C LYS A 102 2.52 2.68 5.35
N ARG A 103 2.59 4.03 5.49
CA ARG A 103 3.04 4.74 6.68
C ARG A 103 4.48 4.39 7.07
N VAL A 104 5.35 4.39 6.07
CA VAL A 104 6.77 4.10 6.26
C VAL A 104 7.48 5.32 6.85
N GLY A 105 8.36 5.07 7.79
CA GLY A 105 9.19 6.09 8.46
C GLY A 105 9.18 6.01 9.99
N GLU A 106 8.22 5.30 10.62
CA GLU A 106 8.20 5.12 12.08
C GLU A 106 9.30 4.15 12.57
N SER A 107 9.66 3.17 11.73
CA SER A 107 10.61 2.11 12.07
C SER A 107 11.68 1.93 10.98
N PHE A 108 12.29 3.03 10.55
CA PHE A 108 13.24 3.05 9.43
C PHE A 108 14.35 1.99 9.52
N SER A 109 14.88 1.73 10.71
CA SER A 109 15.92 0.71 10.92
C SER A 109 15.44 -0.72 10.63
N GLN A 110 14.14 -0.98 10.74
CA GLN A 110 13.54 -2.29 10.49
C GLN A 110 13.14 -2.46 9.02
N LEU A 111 13.08 -1.37 8.24
CA LEU A 111 12.77 -1.42 6.83
C LEU A 111 13.79 -2.22 6.02
N LEU A 112 15.06 -2.25 6.46
CA LEU A 112 16.13 -2.98 5.80
C LEU A 112 15.83 -4.50 5.73
N ASP A 113 15.23 -5.04 6.78
CA ASP A 113 14.85 -6.45 6.82
C ASP A 113 13.63 -6.74 5.92
N VAL A 114 12.73 -5.77 5.80
CA VAL A 114 11.48 -5.90 5.03
C VAL A 114 11.70 -5.75 3.52
N GLN A 115 12.74 -5.02 3.10
CA GLN A 115 13.02 -4.78 1.67
C GLN A 115 13.35 -6.05 0.89
N GLU A 116 13.98 -7.07 1.55
CA GLU A 116 14.30 -8.36 0.92
C GLU A 116 13.05 -9.16 0.52
N MET A 117 11.87 -8.74 1.01
CA MET A 117 10.59 -9.41 0.73
C MET A 117 9.99 -9.07 -0.64
N GLY A 118 10.70 -8.32 -1.49
CA GLY A 118 10.28 -8.04 -2.86
C GLY A 118 9.20 -6.98 -2.98
N LEU A 119 9.28 -5.94 -2.16
CA LEU A 119 8.39 -4.78 -2.23
C LEU A 119 8.53 -4.06 -3.57
N ASP A 120 7.40 -3.64 -4.13
CA ASP A 120 7.36 -2.82 -5.34
C ASP A 120 7.42 -1.32 -5.01
N TYR A 121 6.80 -0.92 -3.91
CA TYR A 121 6.80 0.48 -3.47
C TYR A 121 6.56 0.65 -1.97
N VAL A 122 6.86 1.85 -1.51
CA VAL A 122 6.54 2.32 -0.16
C VAL A 122 5.82 3.66 -0.21
N LYS A 123 4.90 3.90 0.72
CA LYS A 123 4.24 5.18 0.96
C LYS A 123 4.73 5.76 2.28
N ILE A 124 5.44 6.88 2.20
CA ILE A 124 5.96 7.61 3.36
C ILE A 124 4.78 8.18 4.16
N ASP A 125 4.86 8.11 5.49
CA ASP A 125 3.84 8.69 6.34
C ASP A 125 3.72 10.20 6.13
N SER A 126 2.48 10.70 6.12
CA SER A 126 2.16 12.10 5.92
C SER A 126 2.79 13.04 6.96
N ALA A 127 3.19 12.52 8.12
CA ALA A 127 3.92 13.29 9.13
C ALA A 127 5.24 13.86 8.61
N PHE A 128 5.94 13.15 7.70
CA PHE A 128 7.17 13.64 7.07
C PHE A 128 6.91 14.69 5.99
N MET A 129 5.67 14.79 5.51
CA MET A 129 5.24 15.81 4.54
C MET A 129 4.76 17.09 5.22
N ALA A 130 4.49 17.04 6.53
CA ALA A 130 4.12 18.23 7.29
C ALA A 130 5.29 19.20 7.32
N ASP A 131 5.01 20.48 7.03
CA ASP A 131 6.00 21.56 7.01
C ASP A 131 7.25 21.26 6.18
N ILE A 132 7.10 20.48 5.11
CA ILE A 132 8.22 19.99 4.28
C ILE A 132 9.09 21.14 3.75
N ASP A 133 8.51 22.32 3.47
CA ASP A 133 9.26 23.49 2.99
C ASP A 133 10.28 24.02 4.01
N PHE A 134 10.04 23.80 5.29
CA PHE A 134 10.78 24.43 6.39
C PHE A 134 11.51 23.46 7.30
N ASN A 135 11.50 22.15 6.96
CA ASN A 135 12.11 21.12 7.81
C ASN A 135 13.31 20.44 7.14
N PRO A 136 14.55 20.98 7.32
CA PRO A 136 15.75 20.41 6.71
C PRO A 136 16.04 18.97 7.16
N ALA A 137 15.59 18.57 8.37
CA ALA A 137 15.78 17.22 8.88
C ALA A 137 14.92 16.23 8.07
N ASN A 138 13.67 16.59 7.76
CA ASN A 138 12.82 15.78 6.88
C ASN A 138 13.40 15.69 5.47
N HIS A 139 13.98 16.77 4.92
CA HIS A 139 14.66 16.72 3.62
C HIS A 139 15.83 15.73 3.61
N ALA A 140 16.71 15.81 4.63
CA ALA A 140 17.86 14.91 4.73
C ALA A 140 17.41 13.44 4.87
N PHE A 141 16.41 13.20 5.71
CA PHE A 141 15.81 11.88 5.88
C PHE A 141 15.24 11.34 4.57
N LEU A 142 14.35 12.09 3.91
CA LEU A 142 13.68 11.66 2.68
C LEU A 142 14.68 11.40 1.55
N ARG A 143 15.68 12.28 1.37
CA ARG A 143 16.71 12.08 0.35
C ARG A 143 17.52 10.81 0.60
N GLY A 144 17.94 10.56 1.84
CA GLY A 144 18.65 9.33 2.21
C GLY A 144 17.76 8.08 2.05
N PHE A 145 16.50 8.17 2.47
CA PHE A 145 15.54 7.10 2.36
C PHE A 145 15.24 6.74 0.89
N CYS A 146 14.93 7.72 0.04
CA CYS A 146 14.68 7.50 -1.39
C CYS A 146 15.90 6.88 -2.09
N SER A 147 17.10 7.39 -1.81
CA SER A 147 18.33 6.82 -2.36
C SER A 147 18.49 5.34 -1.99
N LEU A 148 18.22 4.99 -0.74
CA LEU A 148 18.29 3.60 -0.26
C LEU A 148 17.21 2.73 -0.93
N ALA A 149 15.96 3.16 -0.93
CA ALA A 149 14.84 2.43 -1.54
C ALA A 149 15.10 2.14 -3.02
N HIS A 150 15.58 3.13 -3.77
CA HIS A 150 15.90 2.99 -5.19
C HIS A 150 17.04 1.99 -5.45
N THR A 151 17.99 1.83 -4.51
CA THR A 151 19.05 0.81 -4.62
C THR A 151 18.46 -0.61 -4.71
N PHE A 152 17.27 -0.82 -4.11
CA PHE A 152 16.54 -2.08 -4.13
C PHE A 152 15.42 -2.12 -5.17
N GLY A 153 15.30 -1.12 -6.02
CA GLY A 153 14.26 -1.01 -7.04
C GLY A 153 12.87 -0.67 -6.47
N ILE A 154 12.80 -0.22 -5.22
CA ILE A 154 11.54 0.12 -4.53
C ILE A 154 11.19 1.57 -4.85
N LYS A 155 9.97 1.81 -5.35
CA LYS A 155 9.44 3.17 -5.57
C LYS A 155 9.00 3.81 -4.27
N VAL A 156 9.15 5.12 -4.17
CA VAL A 156 8.78 5.91 -2.99
C VAL A 156 7.69 6.90 -3.34
N TYR A 157 6.55 6.78 -2.66
CA TYR A 157 5.42 7.71 -2.80
C TYR A 157 5.20 8.51 -1.53
N ALA A 158 4.86 9.79 -1.67
CA ALA A 158 4.40 10.64 -0.56
C ALA A 158 2.88 10.47 -0.39
N ASP A 159 2.41 10.11 0.82
CA ASP A 159 0.99 9.97 1.13
C ASP A 159 0.45 11.24 1.82
N GLY A 160 -0.81 11.59 1.55
CA GLY A 160 -1.51 12.69 2.22
C GLY A 160 -1.04 14.08 1.83
N VAL A 161 -0.46 14.25 0.67
CA VAL A 161 -0.03 15.56 0.16
C VAL A 161 -1.24 16.43 -0.15
N LYS A 162 -1.33 17.59 0.52
CA LYS A 162 -2.47 18.51 0.40
C LYS A 162 -2.30 19.59 -0.68
N ARG A 163 -1.09 19.78 -1.22
CA ARG A 163 -0.74 20.88 -2.15
C ARG A 163 0.08 20.37 -3.30
N SER A 164 -0.31 20.76 -4.51
CA SER A 164 0.44 20.48 -5.75
C SER A 164 1.75 21.28 -5.87
N ASP A 165 1.95 22.28 -5.01
CA ASP A 165 3.02 23.28 -5.13
C ASP A 165 4.41 22.72 -4.80
N HIS A 166 4.50 21.50 -4.25
CA HIS A 166 5.77 20.87 -3.83
C HIS A 166 6.36 19.91 -4.87
N GLN A 167 5.82 19.85 -6.08
CA GLN A 167 6.26 18.86 -7.07
C GLN A 167 7.77 18.93 -7.37
N ALA A 168 8.32 20.13 -7.52
CA ALA A 168 9.75 20.31 -7.77
C ALA A 168 10.61 19.82 -6.60
N LEU A 169 10.18 20.10 -5.38
CA LEU A 169 10.85 19.63 -4.16
C LEU A 169 10.80 18.10 -4.04
N PHE A 170 9.65 17.47 -4.32
CA PHE A 170 9.54 16.02 -4.26
C PHE A 170 10.45 15.32 -5.27
N ILE A 171 10.57 15.85 -6.48
CA ILE A 171 11.52 15.35 -7.49
C ILE A 171 12.95 15.49 -6.98
N GLU A 172 13.31 16.63 -6.39
CA GLU A 172 14.64 16.88 -5.82
C GLU A 172 14.97 15.92 -4.68
N LEU A 173 13.96 15.55 -3.87
CA LEU A 173 14.11 14.60 -2.77
C LEU A 173 14.13 13.13 -3.22
N GLY A 174 13.82 12.86 -4.49
CA GLY A 174 13.79 11.51 -5.06
C GLY A 174 12.46 10.78 -4.87
N ILE A 175 11.36 11.51 -4.58
CA ILE A 175 10.02 10.93 -4.47
C ILE A 175 9.47 10.66 -5.87
N ASP A 176 9.03 9.41 -6.13
CA ASP A 176 8.56 8.95 -7.43
C ASP A 176 7.13 9.40 -7.76
N GLY A 177 6.35 9.77 -6.74
CA GLY A 177 4.98 10.24 -6.95
C GLY A 177 4.28 10.61 -5.65
N VAL A 178 3.09 11.17 -5.78
CA VAL A 178 2.28 11.63 -4.66
C VAL A 178 0.90 10.97 -4.68
N VAL A 179 0.38 10.66 -3.50
CA VAL A 179 -0.99 10.19 -3.33
C VAL A 179 -1.80 11.31 -2.68
N SER A 180 -2.77 11.84 -3.45
CA SER A 180 -3.69 12.87 -2.97
C SER A 180 -5.05 12.26 -2.64
N HIS A 181 -5.65 12.68 -1.53
CA HIS A 181 -7.00 12.25 -1.16
C HIS A 181 -8.10 13.14 -1.78
N MET A 182 -7.77 14.03 -2.71
CA MET A 182 -8.63 15.17 -3.06
C MET A 182 -9.43 15.06 -4.36
N GLU A 183 -9.54 13.94 -5.06
CA GLU A 183 -10.20 14.04 -6.39
C GLU A 183 -11.34 13.05 -6.70
N VAL A 184 -11.90 12.32 -5.74
CA VAL A 184 -12.96 11.35 -6.08
C VAL A 184 -14.35 11.73 -5.60
N ILE A 185 -14.55 12.82 -4.85
CA ILE A 185 -15.85 13.10 -4.20
C ILE A 185 -16.71 14.12 -4.96
N GLU A 186 -16.16 14.97 -5.80
CA GLU A 186 -16.96 16.04 -6.46
C GLU A 186 -17.74 15.57 -7.71
N HIS A 187 -17.38 14.47 -8.34
CA HIS A 187 -18.07 13.98 -9.54
C HIS A 187 -19.09 12.85 -9.31
N LEU A 188 -19.27 12.39 -8.07
CA LEU A 188 -20.25 11.33 -7.76
C LEU A 188 -21.54 11.83 -7.10
N LEU A 189 -21.72 13.14 -6.96
CA LEU A 189 -22.90 13.75 -6.34
C LEU A 189 -23.75 14.57 -7.31
N ASP A 190 -23.43 14.59 -8.60
CA ASP A 190 -24.14 15.37 -9.65
C ASP A 190 -24.93 14.50 -10.64
N ASP A 191 -25.36 13.26 -10.24
CA ASP A 191 -26.34 12.46 -10.98
C ASP A 191 -27.53 12.07 -10.11
#